data_c731a5769ec24bfd4cd70e12c8a85eaf
#
_entry.id   c731a5769ec24bfd4cd70e12c8a85eaf
#
_cell.length_a   1.000
_cell.length_b   1.000
_cell.length_c   1.000
_cell.angle_alpha   90.00
_cell.angle_beta   90.00
_cell.angle_gamma   90.00
#
_symmetry.space_group_name_H-M   'P 1'
#
loop_
_entity.id
_entity.type
_entity.pdbx_description
1 polymer ?
#
loop_
_entity_poly.entity_id
_entity_poly.type
_entity_poly.pdbx_seq_one_letter_code
_entity_poly.pdbx_strand_id
1 'polypeptide(L)'
;MTETSPAQSATRGDAAPIIEVEHLQRTFHLSRTASVTALDDVSCALRAGTCLAVVGESGSGKSTLARVIVGLETADAGEVRIAGTPVRPTTSRRALHERAKLVQMVFQDPQGSLNRSLPVAATINEMLQAHRPDLDRAGRRARLLELFAEVGLTERHADAKPEALSGGQKQRVAIARALAAEPDVLVLDEAVSALDVSVQAQVLDLLKRLRSEHGLSYLFITHDLSVVRDIADDVVVMRTGRIIERGTVSDILDRPSDPYTRLLLDSAPRPGWKPRRGLRDALIGGADRTP
;
A
#
# COMPACT_ATOMS: atom_id res chain seq x y z
N MET A 1 -34.17 -38.63 0.68
CA MET A 1 -34.29 -37.40 -0.13
C MET A 1 -33.75 -36.27 0.72
N THR A 2 -32.46 -35.99 0.58
CA THR A 2 -31.73 -34.94 1.30
C THR A 2 -31.51 -33.81 0.31
N GLU A 3 -32.25 -32.71 0.49
CA GLU A 3 -32.08 -31.48 -0.29
C GLU A 3 -30.77 -30.80 0.07
N THR A 4 -29.88 -30.75 -0.87
CA THR A 4 -28.63 -29.98 -0.81
C THR A 4 -28.98 -28.54 -1.15
N SER A 5 -28.94 -27.65 -0.15
CA SER A 5 -29.10 -26.19 -0.33
C SER A 5 -27.91 -25.65 -1.13
N PRO A 6 -28.12 -24.87 -2.19
CA PRO A 6 -27.02 -24.24 -2.93
C PRO A 6 -26.44 -23.09 -2.10
N ALA A 7 -25.13 -23.15 -1.88
CA ALA A 7 -24.36 -22.05 -1.32
C ALA A 7 -24.55 -20.81 -2.21
N GLN A 8 -25.13 -19.76 -1.62
CA GLN A 8 -25.28 -18.47 -2.26
C GLN A 8 -23.89 -17.89 -2.51
N SER A 9 -23.51 -17.80 -3.78
CA SER A 9 -22.37 -16.98 -4.21
C SER A 9 -22.74 -15.51 -3.95
N ALA A 10 -22.21 -14.94 -2.88
CA ALA A 10 -22.29 -13.50 -2.65
C ALA A 10 -21.68 -12.79 -3.86
N THR A 11 -22.48 -12.04 -4.58
CA THR A 11 -22.07 -11.20 -5.71
C THR A 11 -21.04 -10.19 -5.19
N ARG A 12 -19.86 -10.12 -5.84
CA ARG A 12 -18.71 -9.25 -5.53
C ARG A 12 -19.01 -7.74 -5.50
N GLY A 13 -20.28 -7.32 -5.57
CA GLY A 13 -20.71 -5.94 -5.72
C GLY A 13 -21.15 -5.21 -4.44
N ASP A 14 -21.34 -5.90 -3.30
CA ASP A 14 -22.15 -5.34 -2.18
C ASP A 14 -21.36 -5.09 -0.87
N ALA A 15 -20.06 -5.32 -0.81
CA ALA A 15 -19.29 -5.01 0.39
C ALA A 15 -19.02 -3.49 0.45
N ALA A 16 -19.46 -2.85 1.56
CA ALA A 16 -19.16 -1.45 1.82
C ALA A 16 -17.64 -1.19 1.75
N PRO A 17 -17.21 -0.05 1.20
CA PRO A 17 -15.80 0.28 1.12
C PRO A 17 -15.21 0.47 2.52
N ILE A 18 -14.00 -0.08 2.72
CA ILE A 18 -13.25 0.13 3.97
C ILE A 18 -12.44 1.42 3.94
N ILE A 19 -12.03 1.87 2.74
CA ILE A 19 -11.49 3.21 2.50
C ILE A 19 -12.33 3.88 1.41
N GLU A 20 -12.75 5.11 1.70
CA GLU A 20 -13.37 6.03 0.74
C GLU A 20 -12.54 7.31 0.67
N VAL A 21 -12.26 7.73 -0.53
CA VAL A 21 -11.56 8.99 -0.85
C VAL A 21 -12.44 9.77 -1.80
N GLU A 22 -12.82 11.00 -1.41
CA GLU A 22 -13.72 11.86 -2.17
C GLU A 22 -13.10 13.22 -2.42
N HIS A 23 -12.94 13.57 -3.70
CA HIS A 23 -12.49 14.90 -4.18
C HIS A 23 -11.22 15.42 -3.50
N LEU A 24 -10.25 14.54 -3.23
CA LEU A 24 -9.06 14.85 -2.47
C LEU A 24 -8.13 15.77 -3.26
N GLN A 25 -7.70 16.87 -2.61
CA GLN A 25 -6.76 17.83 -3.17
C GLN A 25 -5.58 18.04 -2.21
N ARG A 26 -4.38 18.16 -2.78
CA ARG A 26 -3.18 18.50 -2.03
C ARG A 26 -2.17 19.24 -2.91
N THR A 27 -1.79 20.45 -2.48
CA THR A 27 -0.77 21.29 -3.13
C THR A 27 0.37 21.57 -2.16
N PHE A 28 1.59 21.34 -2.59
CA PHE A 28 2.79 21.69 -1.84
C PHE A 28 3.36 23.02 -2.34
N HIS A 29 3.54 23.97 -1.44
CA HIS A 29 4.21 25.23 -1.72
C HIS A 29 5.72 25.09 -1.52
N LEU A 30 6.48 25.03 -2.61
CA LEU A 30 7.93 24.87 -2.59
C LEU A 30 8.65 26.19 -2.33
N SER A 31 8.05 27.30 -2.76
CA SER A 31 8.53 28.67 -2.53
C SER A 31 7.36 29.65 -2.60
N ARG A 32 7.65 30.97 -2.50
CA ARG A 32 6.62 32.02 -2.69
C ARG A 32 5.97 32.01 -4.08
N THR A 33 6.66 31.48 -5.08
CA THR A 33 6.24 31.54 -6.49
C THR A 33 6.10 30.15 -7.14
N ALA A 34 6.46 29.09 -6.44
CA ALA A 34 6.41 27.73 -6.96
C ALA A 34 5.55 26.81 -6.08
N SER A 35 4.60 26.13 -6.68
CA SER A 35 3.76 25.13 -6.04
C SER A 35 3.62 23.89 -6.95
N VAL A 36 3.41 22.74 -6.34
CA VAL A 36 3.15 21.48 -7.01
C VAL A 36 1.86 20.89 -6.46
N THR A 37 0.88 20.72 -7.33
CA THR A 37 -0.37 20.03 -6.99
C THR A 37 -0.11 18.53 -7.09
N ALA A 38 -0.01 17.88 -5.94
CA ALA A 38 0.26 16.45 -5.84
C ALA A 38 -1.01 15.59 -5.93
N LEU A 39 -2.15 16.14 -5.50
CA LEU A 39 -3.47 15.52 -5.66
C LEU A 39 -4.43 16.59 -6.17
N ASP A 40 -5.16 16.28 -7.24
CA ASP A 40 -6.07 17.17 -7.94
C ASP A 40 -7.38 16.41 -8.26
N ASP A 41 -8.36 16.57 -7.38
CA ASP A 41 -9.68 15.93 -7.47
C ASP A 41 -9.62 14.40 -7.51
N VAL A 42 -8.89 13.78 -6.57
CA VAL A 42 -8.72 12.34 -6.50
C VAL A 42 -9.87 11.71 -5.72
N SER A 43 -10.58 10.76 -6.36
CA SER A 43 -11.66 9.97 -5.73
C SER A 43 -11.47 8.49 -6.03
N CYS A 44 -11.41 7.64 -4.99
CA CYS A 44 -11.30 6.19 -5.13
C CYS A 44 -11.84 5.49 -3.88
N ALA A 45 -12.07 4.18 -3.99
CA ALA A 45 -12.54 3.37 -2.87
C ALA A 45 -11.83 2.01 -2.84
N LEU A 46 -11.53 1.52 -1.64
CA LEU A 46 -11.03 0.17 -1.39
C LEU A 46 -12.12 -0.63 -0.68
N ARG A 47 -12.50 -1.76 -1.25
CA ARG A 47 -13.47 -2.68 -0.64
C ARG A 47 -12.79 -3.54 0.44
N ALA A 48 -13.54 -3.89 1.49
CA ALA A 48 -13.05 -4.77 2.54
C ALA A 48 -12.58 -6.14 1.97
N GLY A 49 -11.43 -6.63 2.46
CA GLY A 49 -10.84 -7.90 2.04
C GLY A 49 -10.25 -7.93 0.63
N THR A 50 -10.22 -6.79 -0.09
CA THR A 50 -9.68 -6.69 -1.45
C THR A 50 -8.35 -5.93 -1.49
N CYS A 51 -7.71 -5.93 -2.66
CA CYS A 51 -6.51 -5.17 -2.94
C CYS A 51 -6.78 -4.16 -4.07
N LEU A 52 -6.67 -2.87 -3.76
CA LEU A 52 -6.67 -1.79 -4.74
C LEU A 52 -5.23 -1.41 -5.07
N ALA A 53 -4.81 -1.64 -6.31
CA ALA A 53 -3.53 -1.14 -6.80
C ALA A 53 -3.64 0.31 -7.25
N VAL A 54 -2.68 1.13 -6.84
CA VAL A 54 -2.49 2.51 -7.31
C VAL A 54 -1.20 2.55 -8.12
N VAL A 55 -1.31 2.74 -9.43
CA VAL A 55 -0.18 2.70 -10.36
C VAL A 55 0.03 4.03 -11.06
N GLY A 56 1.24 4.27 -11.56
CA GLY A 56 1.62 5.49 -12.28
C GLY A 56 3.10 5.79 -12.12
N GLU A 57 3.61 6.76 -12.86
CA GLU A 57 5.02 7.17 -12.80
C GLU A 57 5.41 7.78 -11.45
N SER A 58 6.73 7.89 -11.20
CA SER A 58 7.25 8.65 -10.06
C SER A 58 6.76 10.10 -10.12
N GLY A 59 6.30 10.63 -8.99
CA GLY A 59 5.75 11.99 -8.93
C GLY A 59 4.27 12.11 -9.35
N SER A 60 3.57 11.02 -9.70
CA SER A 60 2.13 11.09 -10.07
C SER A 60 1.18 11.33 -8.88
N GLY A 61 1.65 11.36 -7.63
CA GLY A 61 0.85 11.63 -6.44
C GLY A 61 0.53 10.42 -5.56
N LYS A 62 0.90 9.19 -5.96
CA LYS A 62 0.56 7.93 -5.26
C LYS A 62 0.95 7.91 -3.78
N SER A 63 2.21 8.21 -3.47
CA SER A 63 2.68 8.22 -2.07
C SER A 63 2.07 9.37 -1.26
N THR A 64 1.69 10.49 -1.91
CA THR A 64 0.93 11.57 -1.26
C THR A 64 -0.46 11.07 -0.90
N LEU A 65 -1.16 10.39 -1.80
CA LEU A 65 -2.46 9.76 -1.54
C LEU A 65 -2.37 8.80 -0.34
N ALA A 66 -1.37 7.90 -0.34
CA ALA A 66 -1.12 6.99 0.78
C ALA A 66 -0.94 7.71 2.11
N ARG A 67 -0.08 8.75 2.14
CA ARG A 67 0.21 9.51 3.35
C ARG A 67 -1.00 10.28 3.88
N VAL A 68 -1.87 10.79 3.00
CA VAL A 68 -3.12 11.41 3.41
C VAL A 68 -4.07 10.38 4.02
N ILE A 69 -4.21 9.20 3.40
CA ILE A 69 -5.06 8.12 3.91
C ILE A 69 -4.64 7.69 5.31
N VAL A 70 -3.33 7.48 5.55
CA VAL A 70 -2.85 7.09 6.88
C VAL A 70 -2.75 8.26 7.87
N GLY A 71 -2.98 9.51 7.39
CA GLY A 71 -2.98 10.72 8.21
C GLY A 71 -1.58 11.24 8.55
N LEU A 72 -0.57 10.89 7.77
CA LEU A 72 0.78 11.45 7.82
C LEU A 72 0.89 12.77 7.05
N GLU A 73 -0.07 13.05 6.18
CA GLU A 73 -0.20 14.27 5.40
C GLU A 73 -1.65 14.77 5.49
N THR A 74 -1.84 16.10 5.38
CA THR A 74 -3.17 16.72 5.39
C THR A 74 -3.61 17.05 3.98
N ALA A 75 -4.88 16.82 3.66
CA ALA A 75 -5.48 17.31 2.43
C ALA A 75 -5.85 18.79 2.56
N ASP A 76 -5.82 19.53 1.45
CA ASP A 76 -6.29 20.90 1.37
C ASP A 76 -7.81 20.96 1.17
N ALA A 77 -8.37 19.95 0.47
CA ALA A 77 -9.81 19.75 0.28
C ALA A 77 -10.14 18.26 0.07
N GLY A 78 -11.43 17.92 0.12
CA GLY A 78 -11.93 16.57 0.03
C GLY A 78 -11.98 15.84 1.37
N GLU A 79 -12.40 14.58 1.34
CA GLU A 79 -12.55 13.76 2.54
C GLU A 79 -11.96 12.37 2.34
N VAL A 80 -11.40 11.80 3.41
CA VAL A 80 -11.03 10.40 3.51
C VAL A 80 -11.81 9.78 4.66
N ARG A 81 -12.41 8.61 4.43
CA ARG A 81 -13.04 7.79 5.47
C ARG A 81 -12.39 6.42 5.52
N ILE A 82 -12.21 5.90 6.72
CA ILE A 82 -11.75 4.53 6.97
C ILE A 82 -12.78 3.86 7.86
N ALA A 83 -13.33 2.73 7.43
CA ALA A 83 -14.43 2.04 8.09
C ALA A 83 -15.58 3.01 8.45
N GLY A 84 -15.96 3.89 7.51
CA GLY A 84 -16.99 4.91 7.68
C GLY A 84 -16.58 6.11 8.56
N THR A 85 -15.40 6.07 9.23
CA THR A 85 -14.94 7.14 10.11
C THR A 85 -14.07 8.15 9.35
N PRO A 86 -14.42 9.47 9.38
CA PRO A 86 -13.63 10.50 8.70
C PRO A 86 -12.21 10.60 9.27
N VAL A 87 -11.21 10.61 8.39
CA VAL A 87 -9.81 10.88 8.73
C VAL A 87 -9.61 12.38 8.80
N ARG A 88 -9.51 12.92 10.01
CA ARG A 88 -9.27 14.35 10.24
C ARG A 88 -7.86 14.59 10.72
N PRO A 89 -7.23 15.73 10.37
CA PRO A 89 -5.99 16.16 10.97
C PRO A 89 -6.14 16.19 12.49
N THR A 90 -5.21 15.56 13.19
CA THR A 90 -5.26 15.51 14.64
C THR A 90 -3.86 15.41 15.25
N THR A 91 -3.67 16.09 16.37
CA THR A 91 -2.50 15.93 17.25
C THR A 91 -2.83 15.08 18.47
N SER A 92 -4.08 14.65 18.62
CA SER A 92 -4.53 13.82 19.73
C SER A 92 -3.91 12.43 19.65
N ARG A 93 -3.11 12.06 20.65
CA ARG A 93 -2.51 10.70 20.74
C ARG A 93 -3.56 9.60 20.68
N ARG A 94 -4.72 9.81 21.31
CA ARG A 94 -5.83 8.84 21.27
C ARG A 94 -6.36 8.65 19.85
N ALA A 95 -6.62 9.73 19.12
CA ALA A 95 -7.12 9.64 17.75
C ALA A 95 -6.10 9.02 16.79
N LEU A 96 -4.79 9.31 16.97
CA LEU A 96 -3.72 8.66 16.23
C LEU A 96 -3.64 7.16 16.52
N HIS A 97 -3.80 6.78 17.80
CA HIS A 97 -3.80 5.38 18.21
C HIS A 97 -4.98 4.61 17.62
N GLU A 98 -6.21 5.16 17.71
CA GLU A 98 -7.40 4.53 17.11
C GLU A 98 -7.27 4.40 15.59
N ARG A 99 -6.72 5.41 14.91
CA ARG A 99 -6.44 5.33 13.47
C ARG A 99 -5.42 4.22 13.14
N ALA A 100 -4.36 4.12 13.94
CA ALA A 100 -3.31 3.13 13.72
C ALA A 100 -3.78 1.68 13.88
N LYS A 101 -4.89 1.45 14.59
CA LYS A 101 -5.59 0.14 14.64
C LYS A 101 -6.37 -0.16 13.36
N LEU A 102 -6.82 0.86 12.64
CA LEU A 102 -7.57 0.68 11.40
C LEU A 102 -6.65 0.52 10.20
N VAL A 103 -5.57 1.33 10.16
CA VAL A 103 -4.68 1.38 9.01
C VAL A 103 -3.21 1.48 9.42
N GLN A 104 -2.37 0.66 8.83
CA GLN A 104 -0.92 0.70 8.98
C GLN A 104 -0.24 0.87 7.62
N MET A 105 0.97 1.43 7.62
CA MET A 105 1.74 1.66 6.40
C MET A 105 3.08 0.92 6.44
N VAL A 106 3.37 0.23 5.36
CA VAL A 106 4.69 -0.35 5.07
C VAL A 106 5.34 0.55 4.02
N PHE A 107 6.45 1.18 4.39
CA PHE A 107 7.14 2.17 3.57
C PHE A 107 8.05 1.53 2.53
N GLN A 108 8.34 2.27 1.48
CA GLN A 108 9.23 1.91 0.37
C GLN A 108 10.64 1.52 0.83
N ASP A 109 11.21 2.23 1.82
CA ASP A 109 12.53 1.94 2.39
C ASP A 109 12.39 1.31 3.78
N PRO A 110 12.48 -0.04 3.89
CA PRO A 110 12.47 -0.71 5.18
C PRO A 110 13.68 -0.32 6.05
N GLN A 111 14.82 0.04 5.42
CA GLN A 111 16.03 0.40 6.16
C GLN A 111 15.88 1.72 6.89
N GLY A 112 15.24 2.73 6.26
CA GLY A 112 14.95 4.01 6.89
C GLY A 112 13.89 3.92 7.99
N SER A 113 13.07 2.86 7.99
CA SER A 113 11.99 2.65 8.96
C SER A 113 12.41 1.86 10.21
N LEU A 114 13.59 1.22 10.20
CA LEU A 114 14.11 0.41 11.30
C LEU A 114 15.26 1.13 12.00
N ASN A 115 15.22 1.20 13.33
CA ASN A 115 16.34 1.75 14.11
C ASN A 115 17.56 0.81 14.03
N ARG A 116 18.63 1.28 13.38
CA ARG A 116 19.86 0.49 13.14
C ARG A 116 20.59 0.09 14.41
N SER A 117 20.38 0.82 15.51
CA SER A 117 21.07 0.58 16.79
C SER A 117 20.40 -0.50 17.64
N LEU A 118 19.16 -0.84 17.35
CA LEU A 118 18.35 -1.76 18.16
C LEU A 118 18.10 -3.09 17.42
N PRO A 119 17.93 -4.20 18.16
CA PRO A 119 17.42 -5.44 17.60
C PRO A 119 16.05 -5.24 16.95
N VAL A 120 15.75 -5.97 15.87
CA VAL A 120 14.47 -5.79 15.16
C VAL A 120 13.26 -6.12 16.03
N ALA A 121 13.39 -7.01 17.00
CA ALA A 121 12.35 -7.27 18.00
C ALA A 121 11.93 -6.02 18.78
N ALA A 122 12.84 -5.06 19.00
CA ALA A 122 12.51 -3.83 19.72
C ALA A 122 11.44 -3.03 18.98
N THR A 123 11.53 -2.94 17.66
CA THR A 123 10.56 -2.21 16.81
C THR A 123 9.15 -2.82 16.87
N ILE A 124 9.07 -4.16 16.91
CA ILE A 124 7.77 -4.85 17.04
C ILE A 124 7.24 -4.71 18.49
N ASN A 125 8.12 -4.81 19.49
CA ASN A 125 7.73 -4.61 20.88
C ASN A 125 7.18 -3.21 21.15
N GLU A 126 7.71 -2.16 20.53
CA GLU A 126 7.17 -0.80 20.62
C GLU A 126 5.71 -0.75 20.12
N MET A 127 5.41 -1.40 18.99
CA MET A 127 4.06 -1.49 18.46
C MET A 127 3.13 -2.30 19.38
N LEU A 128 3.61 -3.45 19.88
CA LEU A 128 2.83 -4.25 20.83
C LEU A 128 2.57 -3.50 22.14
N GLN A 129 3.55 -2.74 22.67
CA GLN A 129 3.32 -1.90 23.85
C GLN A 129 2.28 -0.81 23.62
N ALA A 130 2.29 -0.20 22.43
CA ALA A 130 1.34 0.84 22.09
C ALA A 130 -0.07 0.31 21.84
N HIS A 131 -0.21 -0.83 21.16
CA HIS A 131 -1.50 -1.29 20.64
C HIS A 131 -2.10 -2.48 21.41
N ARG A 132 -1.28 -3.21 22.18
CA ARG A 132 -1.68 -4.36 23.01
C ARG A 132 -1.26 -4.17 24.48
N PRO A 133 -1.80 -3.15 25.16
CA PRO A 133 -1.49 -2.87 26.56
C PRO A 133 -1.97 -3.99 27.52
N ASP A 134 -2.86 -4.87 27.05
CA ASP A 134 -3.35 -6.07 27.73
C ASP A 134 -2.25 -7.14 27.90
N LEU A 135 -1.20 -7.13 27.05
CA LEU A 135 -0.12 -8.10 27.11
C LEU A 135 0.96 -7.67 28.10
N ASP A 136 1.32 -8.57 29.01
CA ASP A 136 2.53 -8.44 29.83
C ASP A 136 3.81 -8.67 29.00
N ARG A 137 4.97 -8.68 29.63
CA ARG A 137 6.26 -8.91 28.95
C ARG A 137 6.34 -10.27 28.26
N ALA A 138 5.82 -11.32 28.92
CA ALA A 138 5.84 -12.68 28.40
C ALA A 138 4.86 -12.81 27.21
N GLY A 139 3.65 -12.26 27.35
CA GLY A 139 2.64 -12.23 26.29
C GLY A 139 3.13 -11.47 25.05
N ARG A 140 3.79 -10.31 25.22
CA ARG A 140 4.40 -9.60 24.07
C ARG A 140 5.52 -10.40 23.40
N ARG A 141 6.33 -11.15 24.19
CA ARG A 141 7.35 -12.03 23.58
C ARG A 141 6.71 -13.16 22.78
N ALA A 142 5.68 -13.80 23.30
CA ALA A 142 4.95 -14.84 22.59
C ALA A 142 4.34 -14.29 21.28
N ARG A 143 3.62 -13.14 21.35
CA ARG A 143 3.01 -12.52 20.18
C ARG A 143 4.03 -12.09 19.12
N LEU A 144 5.19 -11.59 19.55
CA LEU A 144 6.30 -11.27 18.64
C LEU A 144 6.76 -12.52 17.85
N LEU A 145 6.92 -13.67 18.53
CA LEU A 145 7.34 -14.90 17.88
C LEU A 145 6.27 -15.45 16.91
N GLU A 146 4.99 -15.30 17.25
CA GLU A 146 3.89 -15.60 16.34
C GLU A 146 3.96 -14.73 15.09
N LEU A 147 4.08 -13.41 15.24
CA LEU A 147 4.24 -12.48 14.11
C LEU A 147 5.45 -12.81 13.25
N PHE A 148 6.58 -13.23 13.87
CA PHE A 148 7.74 -13.68 13.10
C PHE A 148 7.44 -14.93 12.28
N ALA A 149 6.77 -15.92 12.87
CA ALA A 149 6.35 -17.13 12.17
C ALA A 149 5.39 -16.81 11.02
N GLU A 150 4.41 -15.92 11.25
CA GLU A 150 3.47 -15.45 10.23
C GLU A 150 4.17 -14.88 8.99
N VAL A 151 5.27 -14.11 9.19
CA VAL A 151 6.03 -13.54 8.06
C VAL A 151 7.20 -14.43 7.60
N GLY A 152 7.33 -15.67 8.13
CA GLY A 152 8.38 -16.60 7.76
C GLY A 152 9.77 -16.25 8.30
N LEU A 153 9.82 -15.53 9.43
CA LEU A 153 11.01 -15.31 10.22
C LEU A 153 11.07 -16.32 11.39
N THR A 154 12.23 -16.47 11.99
CA THR A 154 12.45 -17.36 13.15
C THR A 154 12.94 -16.56 14.34
N GLU A 155 12.88 -17.15 15.54
CA GLU A 155 13.32 -16.50 16.78
C GLU A 155 14.74 -15.93 16.72
N ARG A 156 15.66 -16.60 16.01
CA ARG A 156 17.06 -16.13 15.82
C ARG A 156 17.16 -14.74 15.20
N HIS A 157 16.14 -14.31 14.44
CA HIS A 157 16.11 -12.99 13.83
C HIS A 157 15.71 -11.91 14.85
N ALA A 158 15.10 -12.27 15.98
CA ALA A 158 14.60 -11.32 16.97
C ALA A 158 15.71 -10.43 17.54
N ASP A 159 16.85 -11.01 17.84
CA ASP A 159 18.00 -10.32 18.44
C ASP A 159 18.95 -9.74 17.38
N ALA A 160 18.68 -10.00 16.09
CA ALA A 160 19.47 -9.45 15.00
C ALA A 160 19.24 -7.95 14.85
N LYS A 161 20.30 -7.21 14.52
CA LYS A 161 20.19 -5.82 14.06
C LYS A 161 19.80 -5.77 12.60
N PRO A 162 19.15 -4.68 12.12
CA PRO A 162 18.76 -4.54 10.73
C PRO A 162 19.89 -4.81 9.72
N GLU A 163 21.12 -4.46 10.05
CA GLU A 163 22.29 -4.66 9.18
C GLU A 163 22.58 -6.14 8.87
N ALA A 164 22.24 -7.03 9.80
CA ALA A 164 22.46 -8.48 9.67
C ALA A 164 21.36 -9.18 8.85
N LEU A 165 20.31 -8.46 8.41
CA LEU A 165 19.19 -9.00 7.67
C LEU A 165 19.30 -8.69 6.17
N SER A 166 18.87 -9.64 5.34
CA SER A 166 18.67 -9.40 3.90
C SER A 166 17.55 -8.37 3.64
N GLY A 167 17.47 -7.81 2.43
CA GLY A 167 16.39 -6.90 2.03
C GLY A 167 15.00 -7.50 2.25
N GLY A 168 14.80 -8.73 1.82
CA GLY A 168 13.52 -9.44 2.02
C GLY A 168 13.21 -9.73 3.49
N GLN A 169 14.21 -10.02 4.32
CA GLN A 169 14.00 -10.17 5.77
C GLN A 169 13.63 -8.85 6.44
N LYS A 170 14.26 -7.74 6.06
CA LYS A 170 13.88 -6.39 6.53
C LYS A 170 12.44 -6.05 6.16
N GLN A 171 12.04 -6.38 4.93
CA GLN A 171 10.67 -6.19 4.47
C GLN A 171 9.67 -7.02 5.29
N ARG A 172 9.98 -8.28 5.58
CA ARG A 172 9.16 -9.14 6.45
C ARG A 172 9.05 -8.59 7.87
N VAL A 173 10.13 -8.01 8.43
CA VAL A 173 10.09 -7.30 9.73
C VAL A 173 9.18 -6.08 9.66
N ALA A 174 9.23 -5.29 8.58
CA ALA A 174 8.36 -4.12 8.42
C ALA A 174 6.87 -4.52 8.32
N ILE A 175 6.57 -5.63 7.64
CA ILE A 175 5.22 -6.22 7.58
C ILE A 175 4.80 -6.70 8.98
N ALA A 176 5.64 -7.47 9.69
CA ALA A 176 5.34 -7.94 11.05
C ALA A 176 5.09 -6.78 12.02
N ARG A 177 5.85 -5.68 11.90
CA ARG A 177 5.62 -4.45 12.68
C ARG A 177 4.24 -3.87 12.41
N ALA A 178 3.82 -3.80 11.16
CA ALA A 178 2.50 -3.28 10.81
C ALA A 178 1.38 -4.18 11.34
N LEU A 179 1.54 -5.51 11.26
CA LEU A 179 0.59 -6.50 11.78
C LEU A 179 0.48 -6.48 13.31
N ALA A 180 1.49 -5.99 14.03
CA ALA A 180 1.46 -5.92 15.50
C ALA A 180 0.36 -5.00 16.05
N ALA A 181 -0.18 -4.08 15.24
CA ALA A 181 -1.32 -3.23 15.59
C ALA A 181 -2.67 -3.89 15.26
N GLU A 182 -2.67 -5.07 14.62
CA GLU A 182 -3.86 -5.80 14.16
C GLU A 182 -4.78 -4.91 13.28
N PRO A 183 -4.25 -4.31 12.19
CA PRO A 183 -4.99 -3.37 11.37
C PRO A 183 -5.96 -4.08 10.42
N ASP A 184 -7.04 -3.39 10.01
CA ASP A 184 -7.94 -3.84 8.94
C ASP A 184 -7.36 -3.60 7.54
N VAL A 185 -6.50 -2.57 7.43
CA VAL A 185 -5.92 -2.12 6.17
C VAL A 185 -4.41 -1.99 6.27
N LEU A 186 -3.70 -2.53 5.26
CA LEU A 186 -2.28 -2.23 5.03
C LEU A 186 -2.12 -1.38 3.77
N VAL A 187 -1.48 -0.22 3.93
CA VAL A 187 -0.98 0.60 2.83
C VAL A 187 0.45 0.18 2.54
N LEU A 188 0.69 -0.34 1.35
CA LEU A 188 1.95 -0.93 0.90
C LEU A 188 2.55 0.03 -0.15
N ASP A 189 3.39 0.99 0.30
CA ASP A 189 3.99 2.00 -0.58
C ASP A 189 5.30 1.48 -1.14
N GLU A 190 5.27 1.04 -2.40
CA GLU A 190 6.40 0.43 -3.12
C GLU A 190 7.13 -0.68 -2.33
N ALA A 191 6.36 -1.43 -1.53
CA ALA A 191 6.87 -2.36 -0.54
C ALA A 191 7.72 -3.53 -1.11
N VAL A 192 7.73 -3.73 -2.42
CA VAL A 192 8.49 -4.81 -3.10
C VAL A 192 9.45 -4.30 -4.18
N SER A 193 9.46 -2.99 -4.47
CA SER A 193 10.19 -2.41 -5.62
C SER A 193 11.72 -2.50 -5.52
N ALA A 194 12.26 -2.54 -4.29
CA ALA A 194 13.70 -2.60 -4.04
C ALA A 194 14.24 -4.03 -3.87
N LEU A 195 13.39 -5.05 -4.10
CA LEU A 195 13.74 -6.45 -3.94
C LEU A 195 14.07 -7.09 -5.30
N ASP A 196 14.94 -8.10 -5.30
CA ASP A 196 15.13 -8.94 -6.48
C ASP A 196 13.85 -9.75 -6.79
N VAL A 197 13.70 -10.16 -8.05
CA VAL A 197 12.47 -10.81 -8.56
C VAL A 197 12.05 -12.03 -7.74
N SER A 198 13.02 -12.83 -7.27
CA SER A 198 12.72 -14.05 -6.52
C SER A 198 12.21 -13.75 -5.10
N VAL A 199 12.80 -12.77 -4.43
CA VAL A 199 12.38 -12.31 -3.11
C VAL A 199 11.06 -11.54 -3.19
N GLN A 200 10.86 -10.75 -4.26
CA GLN A 200 9.62 -10.06 -4.56
C GLN A 200 8.44 -11.05 -4.66
N ALA A 201 8.59 -12.13 -5.42
CA ALA A 201 7.56 -13.18 -5.53
C ALA A 201 7.21 -13.79 -4.15
N GLN A 202 8.22 -14.09 -3.34
CA GLN A 202 8.01 -14.62 -1.99
C GLN A 202 7.27 -13.65 -1.05
N VAL A 203 7.53 -12.34 -1.17
CA VAL A 203 6.83 -11.31 -0.37
C VAL A 203 5.39 -11.13 -0.87
N LEU A 204 5.15 -11.21 -2.18
CA LEU A 204 3.79 -11.17 -2.74
C LEU A 204 2.96 -12.39 -2.29
N ASP A 205 3.54 -13.59 -2.29
CA ASP A 205 2.85 -14.79 -1.80
C ASP A 205 2.57 -14.71 -0.29
N LEU A 206 3.50 -14.15 0.50
CA LEU A 206 3.27 -13.85 1.90
C LEU A 206 2.09 -12.89 2.07
N LEU A 207 2.03 -11.79 1.32
CA LEU A 207 0.93 -10.82 1.40
C LEU A 207 -0.42 -11.43 1.01
N LYS A 208 -0.47 -12.27 -0.05
CA LYS A 208 -1.69 -13.02 -0.43
C LYS A 208 -2.19 -13.91 0.71
N ARG A 209 -1.29 -14.66 1.34
CA ARG A 209 -1.59 -15.52 2.47
C ARG A 209 -2.12 -14.72 3.67
N LEU A 210 -1.41 -13.66 4.08
CA LEU A 210 -1.83 -12.80 5.17
C LEU A 210 -3.20 -12.15 4.92
N ARG A 211 -3.49 -11.72 3.68
CA ARG A 211 -4.80 -11.19 3.29
C ARG A 211 -5.90 -12.23 3.51
N SER A 212 -5.67 -13.47 3.10
CA SER A 212 -6.65 -14.55 3.24
C SER A 212 -6.84 -14.97 4.70
N GLU A 213 -5.75 -15.07 5.48
CA GLU A 213 -5.79 -15.57 6.86
C GLU A 213 -6.37 -14.54 7.83
N HIS A 214 -6.08 -13.24 7.63
CA HIS A 214 -6.49 -12.15 8.55
C HIS A 214 -7.62 -11.28 8.00
N GLY A 215 -8.11 -11.52 6.79
CA GLY A 215 -9.16 -10.69 6.17
C GLY A 215 -8.69 -9.27 5.84
N LEU A 216 -7.39 -9.05 5.67
CA LEU A 216 -6.80 -7.74 5.42
C LEU A 216 -7.24 -7.15 4.09
N SER A 217 -7.31 -5.83 4.04
CA SER A 217 -7.50 -5.07 2.81
C SER A 217 -6.19 -4.35 2.46
N TYR A 218 -5.84 -4.26 1.17
CA TYR A 218 -4.59 -3.66 0.74
C TYR A 218 -4.80 -2.46 -0.18
N LEU A 219 -4.14 -1.33 0.15
CA LEU A 219 -3.85 -0.28 -0.80
C LEU A 219 -2.40 -0.49 -1.26
N PHE A 220 -2.22 -1.01 -2.47
CA PHE A 220 -0.92 -1.42 -3.01
C PHE A 220 -0.40 -0.40 -4.02
N ILE A 221 0.62 0.37 -3.64
CA ILE A 221 1.23 1.40 -4.49
C ILE A 221 2.45 0.82 -5.18
N THR A 222 2.49 0.92 -6.50
CA THR A 222 3.62 0.47 -7.30
C THR A 222 3.72 1.23 -8.62
N HIS A 223 4.92 1.30 -9.18
CA HIS A 223 5.14 1.68 -10.56
C HIS A 223 5.36 0.44 -11.46
N ASP A 224 5.47 -0.77 -10.86
CA ASP A 224 5.65 -2.02 -11.58
C ASP A 224 4.30 -2.72 -11.80
N LEU A 225 3.83 -2.69 -13.05
CA LEU A 225 2.57 -3.32 -13.45
C LEU A 225 2.63 -4.85 -13.46
N SER A 226 3.83 -5.44 -13.47
CA SER A 226 3.96 -6.91 -13.49
C SER A 226 3.43 -7.54 -12.20
N VAL A 227 3.63 -6.87 -11.06
CA VAL A 227 3.17 -7.36 -9.75
C VAL A 227 1.67 -7.13 -9.50
N VAL A 228 1.07 -6.18 -10.21
CA VAL A 228 -0.35 -5.84 -10.04
C VAL A 228 -1.25 -7.03 -10.35
N ARG A 229 -0.93 -7.77 -11.42
CA ARG A 229 -1.69 -8.96 -11.83
C ARG A 229 -1.72 -10.04 -10.76
N ASP A 230 -0.66 -10.12 -9.96
CA ASP A 230 -0.50 -11.16 -8.94
C ASP A 230 -1.24 -10.88 -7.65
N ILE A 231 -1.45 -9.60 -7.29
CA ILE A 231 -1.96 -9.26 -5.95
C ILE A 231 -3.27 -8.46 -5.95
N ALA A 232 -3.53 -7.65 -7.00
CA ALA A 232 -4.63 -6.71 -7.01
C ALA A 232 -5.95 -7.32 -7.51
N ASP A 233 -7.05 -6.76 -7.05
CA ASP A 233 -8.40 -7.01 -7.56
C ASP A 233 -8.86 -5.86 -8.46
N ASP A 234 -8.62 -4.61 -8.03
CA ASP A 234 -8.92 -3.40 -8.78
C ASP A 234 -7.67 -2.53 -8.94
N VAL A 235 -7.68 -1.67 -9.94
CA VAL A 235 -6.56 -0.78 -10.26
C VAL A 235 -7.06 0.63 -10.51
N VAL A 236 -6.32 1.61 -10.01
CA VAL A 236 -6.42 3.02 -10.41
C VAL A 236 -5.08 3.47 -10.98
N VAL A 237 -5.14 4.16 -12.12
CA VAL A 237 -3.97 4.72 -12.79
C VAL A 237 -3.91 6.22 -12.50
N MET A 238 -2.80 6.66 -11.91
CA MET A 238 -2.58 8.07 -11.57
C MET A 238 -1.57 8.72 -12.51
N ARG A 239 -1.88 9.94 -12.94
CA ARG A 239 -0.97 10.81 -13.70
C ARG A 239 -1.11 12.25 -13.22
N THR A 240 -0.01 12.92 -12.92
CA THR A 240 0.02 14.36 -12.54
C THR A 240 -1.04 14.74 -11.51
N GLY A 241 -1.17 13.94 -10.44
CA GLY A 241 -2.11 14.21 -9.33
C GLY A 241 -3.55 13.77 -9.57
N ARG A 242 -3.91 13.22 -10.73
CA ARG A 242 -5.27 12.81 -11.07
C ARG A 242 -5.38 11.31 -11.33
N ILE A 243 -6.54 10.74 -11.09
CA ILE A 243 -6.90 9.40 -11.57
C ILE A 243 -7.41 9.55 -13.00
N ILE A 244 -6.74 8.90 -13.95
CA ILE A 244 -7.06 8.95 -15.36
C ILE A 244 -7.80 7.71 -15.85
N GLU A 245 -7.62 6.58 -15.18
CA GLU A 245 -8.31 5.34 -15.49
C GLU A 245 -8.50 4.50 -14.23
N ARG A 246 -9.61 3.75 -14.17
CA ARG A 246 -9.93 2.81 -13.09
C ARG A 246 -10.70 1.62 -13.64
N GLY A 247 -10.50 0.46 -13.03
CA GLY A 247 -11.19 -0.77 -13.41
C GLY A 247 -10.65 -1.99 -12.69
N THR A 248 -11.11 -3.16 -13.08
CA THR A 248 -10.51 -4.42 -12.64
C THR A 248 -9.10 -4.58 -13.22
N VAL A 249 -8.31 -5.47 -12.64
CA VAL A 249 -6.98 -5.82 -13.19
C VAL A 249 -7.06 -6.16 -14.68
N SER A 250 -8.07 -6.94 -15.10
CA SER A 250 -8.25 -7.30 -16.50
C SER A 250 -8.60 -6.11 -17.39
N ASP A 251 -9.43 -5.16 -16.91
CA ASP A 251 -9.78 -3.98 -17.69
C ASP A 251 -8.54 -3.10 -17.94
N ILE A 252 -7.73 -2.89 -16.91
CA ILE A 252 -6.57 -2.00 -17.00
C ILE A 252 -5.37 -2.66 -17.70
N LEU A 253 -5.08 -3.94 -17.42
CA LEU A 253 -3.88 -4.59 -17.96
C LEU A 253 -4.07 -5.22 -19.34
N ASP A 254 -5.30 -5.67 -19.67
CA ASP A 254 -5.57 -6.38 -20.92
C ASP A 254 -6.32 -5.50 -21.94
N ARG A 255 -7.14 -4.54 -21.46
CA ARG A 255 -7.99 -3.69 -22.30
C ARG A 255 -7.96 -2.22 -21.90
N PRO A 256 -6.77 -1.60 -21.75
CA PRO A 256 -6.66 -0.20 -21.33
C PRO A 256 -7.38 0.73 -22.31
N SER A 257 -8.19 1.65 -21.81
CA SER A 257 -8.91 2.64 -22.60
C SER A 257 -8.09 3.93 -22.77
N ASP A 258 -7.36 4.36 -21.73
CA ASP A 258 -6.57 5.58 -21.75
C ASP A 258 -5.23 5.40 -22.49
N PRO A 259 -4.83 6.33 -23.38
CA PRO A 259 -3.55 6.27 -24.10
C PRO A 259 -2.33 6.24 -23.18
N TYR A 260 -2.37 6.92 -22.01
CA TYR A 260 -1.27 6.90 -21.07
C TYR A 260 -1.13 5.53 -20.41
N THR A 261 -2.24 4.88 -20.06
CA THR A 261 -2.22 3.52 -19.50
C THR A 261 -1.59 2.54 -20.49
N ARG A 262 -1.93 2.64 -21.78
CA ARG A 262 -1.29 1.83 -22.84
C ARG A 262 0.22 2.08 -22.91
N LEU A 263 0.63 3.35 -22.87
CA LEU A 263 2.03 3.73 -22.89
C LEU A 263 2.79 3.24 -21.67
N LEU A 264 2.16 3.30 -20.47
CA LEU A 264 2.73 2.78 -19.23
C LEU A 264 2.94 1.25 -19.31
N LEU A 265 1.96 0.52 -19.84
CA LEU A 265 2.06 -0.93 -20.09
C LEU A 265 3.11 -1.30 -21.12
N ASP A 266 3.24 -0.52 -22.19
CA ASP A 266 4.25 -0.72 -23.23
C ASP A 266 5.67 -0.43 -22.74
N SER A 267 5.81 0.39 -21.71
CA SER A 267 7.10 0.73 -21.08
C SER A 267 7.57 -0.31 -20.06
N ALA A 268 6.65 -1.19 -19.58
CA ALA A 268 6.97 -2.22 -18.62
C ALA A 268 7.85 -3.32 -19.24
N PRO A 269 8.98 -3.70 -18.61
CA PRO A 269 9.83 -4.78 -19.11
C PRO A 269 9.05 -6.10 -19.22
N ARG A 270 9.11 -6.74 -20.41
CA ARG A 270 8.50 -8.05 -20.66
C ARG A 270 9.55 -8.99 -21.26
N PRO A 271 9.43 -10.31 -21.12
CA PRO A 271 10.30 -11.23 -21.82
C PRO A 271 10.31 -10.94 -23.33
N GLY A 272 11.48 -10.67 -23.91
CA GLY A 272 11.62 -10.29 -25.32
C GLY A 272 11.39 -8.82 -25.65
N TRP A 273 11.10 -7.95 -24.64
CA TRP A 273 10.92 -6.51 -24.82
C TRP A 273 12.23 -5.81 -25.26
N LYS A 274 12.13 -4.95 -26.28
CA LYS A 274 13.22 -4.07 -26.71
C LYS A 274 12.79 -2.62 -26.45
N PRO A 275 13.62 -1.80 -25.77
CA PRO A 275 13.32 -0.39 -25.53
C PRO A 275 13.04 0.35 -26.85
N ARG A 276 11.88 0.96 -27.00
CA ARG A 276 11.64 1.91 -28.11
C ARG A 276 12.26 3.25 -27.72
N ARG A 277 13.24 3.72 -28.49
CA ARG A 277 13.79 5.08 -28.32
C ARG A 277 12.67 6.10 -28.55
N GLY A 278 12.54 7.08 -27.62
CA GLY A 278 11.53 8.15 -27.73
C GLY A 278 10.27 7.95 -26.89
N LEU A 279 10.06 6.80 -26.24
CA LEU A 279 8.89 6.60 -25.34
C LEU A 279 8.93 7.56 -24.14
N ARG A 280 10.10 7.85 -23.62
CA ARG A 280 10.29 8.76 -22.47
C ARG A 280 9.89 10.20 -22.81
N ASP A 281 10.20 10.66 -24.04
CA ASP A 281 9.84 12.00 -24.51
C ASP A 281 8.34 12.15 -24.75
N ALA A 282 7.66 11.06 -25.13
CA ALA A 282 6.20 11.01 -25.28
C ALA A 282 5.46 11.04 -23.94
N LEU A 283 6.06 10.46 -22.88
CA LEU A 283 5.52 10.51 -21.51
C LEU A 283 5.66 11.91 -20.89
N ILE A 284 6.78 12.60 -21.16
CA ILE A 284 7.09 13.91 -20.58
C ILE A 284 6.51 15.06 -21.43
N GLY A 285 6.45 14.90 -22.76
CA GLY A 285 6.10 15.95 -23.72
C GLY A 285 4.62 16.27 -23.91
N GLY A 286 3.71 15.59 -23.21
CA GLY A 286 2.26 15.84 -23.32
C GLY A 286 1.71 17.00 -22.48
N ALA A 287 2.55 17.71 -21.71
CA ALA A 287 2.08 18.70 -20.75
C ALA A 287 2.20 20.18 -21.21
N ASP A 288 2.75 20.46 -22.38
CA ASP A 288 3.00 21.85 -22.77
C ASP A 288 2.80 22.11 -24.28
N ARG A 289 1.55 22.00 -24.76
CA ARG A 289 1.12 22.63 -26.03
C ARG A 289 -0.38 22.95 -25.98
N THR A 290 -0.72 24.04 -25.33
CA THR A 290 -1.93 24.82 -25.69
C THR A 290 -1.50 26.25 -26.00
N PRO A 291 -2.03 26.83 -27.11
CA PRO A 291 -1.60 28.10 -27.67
C PRO A 291 -1.98 29.29 -26.79
#